data_982380b5cce2ee93967d89c0340689cc
#
_entry.id   982380b5cce2ee93967d89c0340689cc
#
_cell.length_a   1.000
_cell.length_b   1.000
_cell.length_c   1.000
_cell.angle_alpha   90.00
_cell.angle_beta   90.00
_cell.angle_gamma   90.00
#
_symmetry.space_group_name_H-M   'P 1'
#
loop_
_entity.id
_entity.type
_entity.pdbx_description
1 polymer ?
#
loop_
_entity_poly.entity_id
_entity_poly.type
_entity_poly.pdbx_seq_one_letter_code
_entity_poly.pdbx_strand_id
1 'polypeptide(L)'
;MKRIKQALLLGAAATATITAVAFTQAKAKIEAAAPAVSHLAPAYSLPDQNGTVRTSAENKGRVTLLAFYPADFTGGCTIEAHSLSSSYKDLKAMGVQVYGVSVQDPKSHKAFCTKEGIPYTLLADTQHKMAADYGVLIPGANIANRVTYIIGADGKVAYVDGNVNSHLNTCGDDWIAWIKAHPAVKTSSIDNNGTTSVFFSGEQQPVAHPQMVTVSLRLRKTGPAVVGQATPNFSLPDAITGNPTGIMNLMTPTTKAIVVMFVSTRCPYSNAYVGRMKSLASKYAPLGVSFVGIDSDQNEPKAEVASYSKSNGFPFPVLMDRGDKVANAYAARVTPETYVIRGDGTLVYHGRIDNDMDPANVHTHDLANALDAVLAGKPVAKAETKAFGCSIKR
;
A
#
# COMPACT_ATOMS: atom_id res chain seq x y z
N MET A 1 55.96 18.84 -32.26
CA MET A 1 54.55 18.45 -32.66
C MET A 1 53.96 17.23 -31.89
N LYS A 2 54.73 16.47 -31.11
CA LYS A 2 54.21 15.30 -30.35
C LYS A 2 53.66 15.61 -28.94
N ARG A 3 53.92 16.78 -28.37
CA ARG A 3 53.47 17.15 -27.02
C ARG A 3 52.09 17.83 -26.93
N ILE A 4 51.59 18.36 -28.03
CA ILE A 4 50.29 19.07 -28.09
C ILE A 4 49.11 18.07 -28.25
N LYS A 5 49.35 16.88 -28.82
CA LYS A 5 48.31 15.86 -28.98
C LYS A 5 47.94 15.10 -27.69
N GLN A 6 48.83 15.08 -26.66
CA GLN A 6 48.55 14.42 -25.37
C GLN A 6 47.73 15.28 -24.42
N ALA A 7 47.79 16.58 -24.53
CA ALA A 7 47.01 17.48 -23.65
C ALA A 7 45.52 17.53 -24.04
N LEU A 8 45.18 17.33 -25.32
CA LEU A 8 43.77 17.31 -25.75
C LEU A 8 43.03 16.00 -25.42
N LEU A 9 43.74 14.89 -25.26
CA LEU A 9 43.12 13.60 -24.89
C LEU A 9 42.78 13.49 -23.41
N LEU A 10 43.51 14.19 -22.52
CA LEU A 10 43.24 14.21 -21.10
C LEU A 10 42.07 15.15 -20.71
N GLY A 11 41.83 16.20 -21.50
CA GLY A 11 40.71 17.13 -21.27
C GLY A 11 39.34 16.53 -21.64
N ALA A 12 39.29 15.66 -22.66
CA ALA A 12 38.04 15.04 -23.11
C ALA A 12 37.57 13.88 -22.17
N ALA A 13 38.50 13.20 -21.52
CA ALA A 13 38.18 12.12 -20.57
C ALA A 13 37.66 12.65 -19.22
N ALA A 14 38.14 13.81 -18.77
CA ALA A 14 37.70 14.41 -17.51
C ALA A 14 36.30 15.04 -17.57
N THR A 15 35.90 15.60 -18.73
CA THR A 15 34.57 16.17 -18.91
C THR A 15 33.49 15.11 -19.12
N ALA A 16 33.85 13.97 -19.73
CA ALA A 16 32.89 12.87 -19.92
C ALA A 16 32.55 12.14 -18.59
N THR A 17 33.53 12.04 -17.68
CA THR A 17 33.31 11.41 -16.35
C THR A 17 32.50 12.28 -15.39
N ILE A 18 32.69 13.60 -15.44
CA ILE A 18 31.92 14.54 -14.58
C ILE A 18 30.44 14.59 -15.01
N THR A 19 30.15 14.56 -16.32
CA THR A 19 28.77 14.52 -16.81
C THR A 19 28.08 13.19 -16.52
N ALA A 20 28.78 12.05 -16.59
CA ALA A 20 28.20 10.74 -16.28
C ALA A 20 27.89 10.58 -14.78
N VAL A 21 28.76 11.10 -13.89
CA VAL A 21 28.51 11.05 -12.43
C VAL A 21 27.38 12.00 -12.04
N ALA A 22 27.28 13.19 -12.65
CA ALA A 22 26.17 14.12 -12.40
C ALA A 22 24.82 13.55 -12.90
N PHE A 23 24.81 12.85 -14.04
CA PHE A 23 23.60 12.18 -14.56
C PHE A 23 23.16 10.98 -13.70
N THR A 24 24.13 10.21 -13.16
CA THR A 24 23.82 9.08 -12.25
C THR A 24 23.30 9.57 -10.91
N GLN A 25 23.85 10.66 -10.36
CA GLN A 25 23.35 11.24 -9.11
C GLN A 25 22.00 11.94 -9.27
N ALA A 26 21.73 12.56 -10.42
CA ALA A 26 20.40 13.11 -10.73
C ALA A 26 19.35 12.01 -10.90
N LYS A 27 19.71 10.87 -11.51
CA LYS A 27 18.81 9.71 -11.66
C LYS A 27 18.52 9.01 -10.33
N ALA A 28 19.50 8.94 -9.45
CA ALA A 28 19.31 8.41 -8.08
C ALA A 28 18.46 9.32 -7.17
N LYS A 29 18.33 10.61 -7.49
CA LYS A 29 17.54 11.56 -6.70
C LYS A 29 16.07 11.64 -7.12
N ILE A 30 15.71 11.06 -8.28
CA ILE A 30 14.35 11.05 -8.83
C ILE A 30 13.56 9.80 -8.40
N GLU A 31 14.21 8.79 -7.86
CA GLU A 31 13.57 7.65 -7.19
C GLU A 31 13.39 7.89 -5.68
N ALA A 32 12.80 9.02 -5.30
CA ALA A 32 12.23 9.14 -3.97
C ALA A 32 11.11 8.10 -3.87
N ALA A 33 11.30 7.09 -3.05
CA ALA A 33 10.28 6.06 -2.85
C ALA A 33 8.98 6.72 -2.38
N ALA A 34 7.86 6.35 -2.99
CA ALA A 34 6.54 6.81 -2.56
C ALA A 34 6.39 6.69 -1.04
N PRO A 35 5.79 7.68 -0.36
CA PRO A 35 5.63 7.62 1.09
C PRO A 35 4.76 6.42 1.46
N ALA A 36 5.31 5.52 2.27
CA ALA A 36 4.60 4.33 2.71
C ALA A 36 3.56 4.68 3.79
N VAL A 37 2.52 3.86 3.89
CA VAL A 37 1.53 3.95 4.97
C VAL A 37 2.25 3.95 6.33
N SER A 38 1.76 4.76 7.27
CA SER A 38 2.31 5.03 8.59
C SER A 38 3.59 5.90 8.63
N HIS A 39 4.12 6.34 7.47
CA HIS A 39 5.21 7.33 7.42
C HIS A 39 4.64 8.75 7.31
N LEU A 40 5.42 9.72 7.75
CA LEU A 40 5.05 11.13 7.55
C LEU A 40 4.87 11.41 6.05
N ALA A 41 3.75 12.05 5.72
CA ALA A 41 3.50 12.51 4.37
C ALA A 41 4.50 13.62 4.01
N PRO A 42 5.06 13.64 2.79
CA PRO A 42 5.90 14.72 2.34
C PRO A 42 5.21 16.08 2.45
N ALA A 43 5.94 17.08 2.96
CA ALA A 43 5.43 18.43 3.07
C ALA A 43 5.34 19.08 1.69
N TYR A 44 4.32 19.91 1.50
CA TYR A 44 4.14 20.68 0.26
C TYR A 44 3.79 22.14 0.55
N SER A 45 4.07 22.98 -0.45
CA SER A 45 3.66 24.39 -0.50
C SER A 45 3.41 24.72 -1.97
N LEU A 46 2.15 24.78 -2.40
CA LEU A 46 1.73 24.93 -3.78
C LEU A 46 0.61 25.96 -3.94
N PRO A 47 0.56 26.72 -5.05
CA PRO A 47 -0.58 27.55 -5.36
C PRO A 47 -1.82 26.71 -5.69
N ASP A 48 -2.99 27.17 -5.24
CA ASP A 48 -4.27 26.63 -5.66
C ASP A 48 -4.76 27.30 -6.97
N GLN A 49 -5.92 26.87 -7.47
CA GLN A 49 -6.56 27.43 -8.67
C GLN A 49 -6.86 28.94 -8.62
N ASN A 50 -6.74 29.57 -7.46
CA ASN A 50 -6.90 31.01 -7.27
C ASN A 50 -5.56 31.73 -7.05
N GLY A 51 -4.44 31.00 -7.11
CA GLY A 51 -3.09 31.51 -6.85
C GLY A 51 -2.76 31.61 -5.34
N THR A 52 -3.66 31.19 -4.46
CA THR A 52 -3.38 31.17 -3.01
C THR A 52 -2.47 30.00 -2.68
N VAL A 53 -1.37 30.25 -1.99
CA VAL A 53 -0.46 29.19 -1.56
C VAL A 53 -1.09 28.37 -0.45
N ARG A 54 -1.16 27.05 -0.65
CA ARG A 54 -1.62 26.06 0.32
C ARG A 54 -0.46 25.23 0.80
N THR A 55 -0.44 24.91 2.07
CA THR A 55 0.65 24.16 2.70
C THR A 55 0.11 22.95 3.45
N SER A 56 0.94 21.90 3.56
CA SER A 56 0.61 20.73 4.39
C SER A 56 0.41 21.09 5.86
N ALA A 57 1.06 22.18 6.35
CA ALA A 57 0.92 22.64 7.73
C ALA A 57 -0.48 23.11 8.10
N GLU A 58 -1.24 23.64 7.12
CA GLU A 58 -2.63 24.07 7.31
C GLU A 58 -3.59 22.91 7.65
N ASN A 59 -3.17 21.70 7.33
CA ASN A 59 -3.97 20.49 7.49
C ASN A 59 -3.64 19.71 8.78
N LYS A 60 -2.76 20.26 9.62
CA LYS A 60 -2.38 19.63 10.89
C LYS A 60 -3.62 19.39 11.77
N GLY A 61 -3.77 18.16 12.24
CA GLY A 61 -4.94 17.76 13.04
C GLY A 61 -6.19 17.44 12.23
N ARG A 62 -6.11 17.41 10.89
CA ARG A 62 -7.21 17.06 9.98
C ARG A 62 -6.85 15.88 9.09
N VAL A 63 -7.84 15.08 8.78
CA VAL A 63 -7.70 14.10 7.68
C VAL A 63 -7.63 14.86 6.36
N THR A 64 -6.64 14.52 5.53
CA THR A 64 -6.44 15.15 4.22
C THR A 64 -6.50 14.10 3.12
N LEU A 65 -7.31 14.34 2.09
CA LEU A 65 -7.39 13.53 0.89
C LEU A 65 -6.66 14.27 -0.24
N LEU A 66 -5.63 13.63 -0.81
CA LEU A 66 -4.84 14.13 -1.92
C LEU A 66 -5.08 13.23 -3.13
N ALA A 67 -5.90 13.67 -4.08
CA ALA A 67 -6.19 12.95 -5.32
C ALA A 67 -5.26 13.45 -6.43
N PHE A 68 -4.18 12.70 -6.71
CA PHE A 68 -3.30 12.98 -7.84
C PHE A 68 -3.93 12.47 -9.13
N TYR A 69 -3.94 13.30 -10.16
CA TYR A 69 -4.49 12.98 -11.47
C TYR A 69 -3.61 13.51 -12.62
N PRO A 70 -3.64 12.87 -13.81
CA PRO A 70 -2.75 13.20 -14.93
C PRO A 70 -2.91 14.62 -15.48
N ALA A 71 -4.13 15.04 -15.83
CA ALA A 71 -4.34 16.34 -16.49
C ALA A 71 -5.79 16.80 -16.45
N ASP A 72 -5.98 18.13 -16.40
CA ASP A 72 -7.28 18.78 -16.57
C ASP A 72 -7.92 18.42 -17.92
N PHE A 73 -9.24 18.44 -17.98
CA PHE A 73 -10.05 18.26 -19.21
C PHE A 73 -9.90 16.91 -19.90
N THR A 74 -9.25 15.90 -19.29
CA THR A 74 -9.21 14.55 -19.85
C THR A 74 -10.37 13.71 -19.33
N GLY A 75 -10.86 12.76 -20.16
CA GLY A 75 -12.08 12.00 -19.86
C GLY A 75 -12.06 11.31 -18.51
N GLY A 76 -10.99 10.54 -18.20
CA GLY A 76 -10.88 9.83 -16.92
C GLY A 76 -10.74 10.78 -15.72
N CYS A 77 -10.04 11.91 -15.88
CA CYS A 77 -9.88 12.88 -14.80
C CYS A 77 -11.18 13.66 -14.55
N THR A 78 -11.98 13.92 -15.58
CA THR A 78 -13.30 14.53 -15.43
C THR A 78 -14.27 13.59 -14.70
N ILE A 79 -14.25 12.30 -15.01
CA ILE A 79 -15.07 11.29 -14.30
C ILE A 79 -14.70 11.23 -12.82
N GLU A 80 -13.41 11.13 -12.49
CA GLU A 80 -12.92 11.15 -11.11
C GLU A 80 -13.31 12.44 -10.39
N ALA A 81 -13.13 13.60 -11.06
CA ALA A 81 -13.47 14.89 -10.51
C ALA A 81 -14.97 15.01 -10.18
N HIS A 82 -15.84 14.49 -11.01
CA HIS A 82 -17.29 14.46 -10.77
C HIS A 82 -17.65 13.51 -9.62
N SER A 83 -17.04 12.31 -9.56
CA SER A 83 -17.23 11.37 -8.44
C SER A 83 -16.85 12.01 -7.11
N LEU A 84 -15.67 12.62 -7.05
CA LEU A 84 -15.20 13.31 -5.85
C LEU A 84 -16.05 14.56 -5.51
N SER A 85 -16.55 15.27 -6.52
CA SER A 85 -17.44 16.44 -6.34
C SER A 85 -18.77 16.04 -5.73
N SER A 86 -19.37 14.93 -6.16
CA SER A 86 -20.63 14.41 -5.59
C SER A 86 -20.49 14.06 -4.12
N SER A 87 -19.33 13.50 -3.73
CA SER A 87 -19.03 13.08 -2.36
C SER A 87 -18.42 14.20 -1.49
N TYR A 88 -18.09 15.36 -2.09
CA TYR A 88 -17.36 16.43 -1.40
C TYR A 88 -18.10 17.01 -0.20
N LYS A 89 -19.44 17.17 -0.28
CA LYS A 89 -20.25 17.68 0.82
C LYS A 89 -20.11 16.80 2.06
N ASP A 90 -20.13 15.48 1.89
CA ASP A 90 -20.03 14.53 2.98
C ASP A 90 -18.60 14.45 3.53
N LEU A 91 -17.59 14.45 2.67
CA LEU A 91 -16.18 14.54 3.09
C LEU A 91 -15.94 15.80 3.94
N LYS A 92 -16.46 16.95 3.49
CA LYS A 92 -16.36 18.21 4.23
C LYS A 92 -17.09 18.17 5.58
N ALA A 93 -18.28 17.59 5.63
CA ALA A 93 -19.04 17.39 6.88
C ALA A 93 -18.29 16.49 7.87
N MET A 94 -17.49 15.53 7.36
CA MET A 94 -16.62 14.67 8.17
C MET A 94 -15.33 15.39 8.64
N GLY A 95 -15.10 16.64 8.23
CA GLY A 95 -13.89 17.43 8.55
C GLY A 95 -12.69 17.08 7.69
N VAL A 96 -12.89 16.36 6.57
CA VAL A 96 -11.82 16.00 5.64
C VAL A 96 -11.45 17.19 4.76
N GLN A 97 -10.16 17.48 4.67
CA GLN A 97 -9.62 18.44 3.71
C GLN A 97 -9.35 17.72 2.39
N VAL A 98 -9.93 18.22 1.30
CA VAL A 98 -9.84 17.57 -0.02
C VAL A 98 -9.04 18.44 -0.98
N TYR A 99 -8.06 17.84 -1.66
CA TYR A 99 -7.29 18.44 -2.73
C TYR A 99 -7.21 17.50 -3.93
N GLY A 100 -7.48 18.04 -5.14
CA GLY A 100 -6.96 17.45 -6.37
C GLY A 100 -5.55 17.99 -6.63
N VAL A 101 -4.66 17.19 -7.16
CA VAL A 101 -3.27 17.58 -7.41
C VAL A 101 -2.86 17.18 -8.82
N SER A 102 -2.43 18.13 -9.63
CA SER A 102 -1.83 17.83 -10.91
C SER A 102 -0.74 18.86 -11.28
N VAL A 103 -0.07 18.63 -12.39
CA VAL A 103 1.09 19.44 -12.81
C VAL A 103 0.70 20.67 -13.66
N GLN A 104 -0.60 20.86 -13.92
CA GLN A 104 -1.09 22.05 -14.65
C GLN A 104 -0.99 23.31 -13.79
N ASP A 105 -1.01 24.45 -14.44
CA ASP A 105 -0.93 25.75 -13.78
C ASP A 105 -2.27 26.18 -13.13
N PRO A 106 -2.26 27.19 -12.24
CA PRO A 106 -3.48 27.67 -11.57
C PRO A 106 -4.58 28.13 -12.53
N LYS A 107 -4.21 28.68 -13.71
CA LYS A 107 -5.16 29.14 -14.72
C LYS A 107 -5.93 27.96 -15.33
N SER A 108 -5.22 26.89 -15.68
CA SER A 108 -5.84 25.65 -16.16
C SER A 108 -6.79 25.07 -15.12
N HIS A 109 -6.33 24.93 -13.87
CA HIS A 109 -7.16 24.46 -12.77
C HIS A 109 -8.40 25.31 -12.53
N LYS A 110 -8.27 26.63 -12.63
CA LYS A 110 -9.42 27.55 -12.50
C LYS A 110 -10.45 27.33 -13.60
N ALA A 111 -9.98 27.17 -14.84
CA ALA A 111 -10.85 26.89 -15.97
C ALA A 111 -11.54 25.53 -15.83
N PHE A 112 -10.80 24.51 -15.38
CA PHE A 112 -11.32 23.16 -15.14
C PHE A 112 -12.38 23.15 -14.03
N CYS A 113 -12.11 23.81 -12.88
CA CYS A 113 -13.09 23.96 -11.79
C CYS A 113 -14.37 24.67 -12.27
N THR A 114 -14.21 25.75 -13.06
CA THR A 114 -15.35 26.52 -13.57
C THR A 114 -16.21 25.71 -14.53
N LYS A 115 -15.55 24.99 -15.47
CA LYS A 115 -16.25 24.22 -16.49
C LYS A 115 -16.97 23.00 -15.89
N GLU A 116 -16.31 22.27 -15.01
CA GLU A 116 -16.80 20.98 -14.48
C GLU A 116 -17.53 21.12 -13.13
N GLY A 117 -17.63 22.34 -12.58
CA GLY A 117 -18.31 22.59 -11.32
C GLY A 117 -17.61 21.96 -10.10
N ILE A 118 -16.28 21.90 -10.10
CA ILE A 118 -15.50 21.25 -9.04
C ILE A 118 -15.51 22.14 -7.77
N PRO A 119 -16.05 21.64 -6.63
CA PRO A 119 -16.24 22.44 -5.42
C PRO A 119 -15.06 22.45 -4.46
N TYR A 120 -14.03 21.63 -4.72
CA TYR A 120 -12.85 21.49 -3.86
C TYR A 120 -11.62 22.15 -4.49
N THR A 121 -10.55 22.22 -3.72
CA THR A 121 -9.30 22.89 -4.10
C THR A 121 -8.45 22.01 -5.01
N LEU A 122 -7.93 22.59 -6.11
CA LEU A 122 -6.92 21.98 -6.97
C LEU A 122 -5.56 22.64 -6.71
N LEU A 123 -4.52 21.84 -6.50
CA LEU A 123 -3.13 22.26 -6.26
C LEU A 123 -2.31 22.12 -7.54
N ALA A 124 -1.60 23.18 -7.90
CA ALA A 124 -0.82 23.29 -9.12
C ALA A 124 0.67 22.94 -8.86
N ASP A 125 1.06 21.69 -9.10
CA ASP A 125 2.43 21.20 -8.94
C ASP A 125 3.27 21.41 -10.21
N THR A 126 3.36 22.66 -10.69
CA THR A 126 4.06 23.02 -11.94
C THR A 126 5.54 22.67 -11.94
N GLN A 127 6.15 22.47 -10.78
CA GLN A 127 7.53 22.05 -10.62
C GLN A 127 7.68 20.53 -10.51
N HIS A 128 6.58 19.78 -10.57
CA HIS A 128 6.54 18.31 -10.44
C HIS A 128 7.12 17.78 -9.12
N LYS A 129 7.34 18.67 -8.15
CA LYS A 129 8.02 18.32 -6.90
C LYS A 129 7.14 17.46 -5.99
N MET A 130 5.88 17.85 -5.81
CA MET A 130 4.98 17.09 -4.98
C MET A 130 4.69 15.71 -5.59
N ALA A 131 4.47 15.64 -6.90
CA ALA A 131 4.28 14.38 -7.61
C ALA A 131 5.51 13.45 -7.50
N ALA A 132 6.73 14.02 -7.53
CA ALA A 132 7.96 13.26 -7.32
C ALA A 132 8.11 12.78 -5.87
N ASP A 133 7.89 13.66 -4.89
CA ASP A 133 8.00 13.34 -3.45
C ASP A 133 6.99 12.27 -3.02
N TYR A 134 5.82 12.24 -3.65
CA TYR A 134 4.79 11.21 -3.42
C TYR A 134 4.96 9.97 -4.32
N GLY A 135 6.01 9.93 -5.14
CA GLY A 135 6.31 8.78 -6.01
C GLY A 135 5.27 8.54 -7.11
N VAL A 136 4.49 9.55 -7.47
CA VAL A 136 3.43 9.44 -8.49
C VAL A 136 3.78 10.09 -9.82
N LEU A 137 4.94 10.73 -9.93
CA LEU A 137 5.39 11.32 -11.21
C LEU A 137 5.71 10.22 -12.21
N ILE A 138 5.10 10.28 -13.41
CA ILE A 138 5.37 9.32 -14.48
C ILE A 138 6.67 9.71 -15.17
N PRO A 139 7.71 8.87 -15.14
CA PRO A 139 8.99 9.16 -15.80
C PRO A 139 8.82 9.44 -17.29
N GLY A 140 9.34 10.57 -17.76
CA GLY A 140 9.33 10.96 -19.18
C GLY A 140 8.02 11.57 -19.68
N ALA A 141 6.91 11.44 -18.96
CA ALA A 141 5.64 12.05 -19.36
C ALA A 141 5.38 13.40 -18.67
N ASN A 142 6.10 13.71 -17.57
CA ASN A 142 5.94 14.92 -16.76
C ASN A 142 4.49 15.18 -16.32
N ILE A 143 3.77 14.11 -16.01
CA ILE A 143 2.41 14.14 -15.44
C ILE A 143 2.34 13.23 -14.21
N ALA A 144 1.38 13.48 -13.35
CA ALA A 144 1.12 12.60 -12.22
C ALA A 144 0.40 11.32 -12.67
N ASN A 145 0.72 10.19 -12.07
CA ASN A 145 -0.13 9.00 -12.11
C ASN A 145 -1.38 9.23 -11.27
N ARG A 146 -2.44 8.48 -11.54
CA ARG A 146 -3.69 8.56 -10.79
C ARG A 146 -3.56 7.72 -9.52
N VAL A 147 -3.34 8.40 -8.40
CA VAL A 147 -3.18 7.79 -7.07
C VAL A 147 -3.79 8.72 -6.04
N THR A 148 -4.56 8.18 -5.10
CA THR A 148 -5.09 8.98 -3.99
C THR A 148 -4.43 8.58 -2.69
N TYR A 149 -4.01 9.59 -1.92
CA TYR A 149 -3.47 9.46 -0.57
C TYR A 149 -4.48 9.99 0.43
N ILE A 150 -4.75 9.23 1.49
CA ILE A 150 -5.44 9.73 2.68
C ILE A 150 -4.38 9.89 3.77
N ILE A 151 -4.23 11.13 4.22
CA ILE A 151 -3.29 11.51 5.28
C ILE A 151 -4.08 11.66 6.57
N GLY A 152 -3.64 11.01 7.63
CA GLY A 152 -4.25 11.10 8.94
C GLY A 152 -4.03 12.44 9.63
N ALA A 153 -4.80 12.71 10.67
CA ALA A 153 -4.67 13.91 11.50
C ALA A 153 -3.27 14.04 12.16
N ASP A 154 -2.55 12.93 12.29
CA ASP A 154 -1.16 12.87 12.76
C ASP A 154 -0.13 13.22 11.67
N GLY A 155 -0.58 13.56 10.46
CA GLY A 155 0.27 13.88 9.31
C GLY A 155 0.93 12.69 8.62
N LYS A 156 0.53 11.46 8.97
CA LYS A 156 1.05 10.25 8.33
C LYS A 156 0.13 9.76 7.23
N VAL A 157 0.71 9.09 6.23
CA VAL A 157 -0.06 8.37 5.21
C VAL A 157 -0.86 7.26 5.89
N ALA A 158 -2.18 7.36 5.83
CA ALA A 158 -3.09 6.38 6.39
C ALA A 158 -3.52 5.34 5.34
N TYR A 159 -3.68 5.78 4.08
CA TYR A 159 -4.11 4.92 2.98
C TYR A 159 -3.55 5.42 1.65
N VAL A 160 -3.30 4.49 0.73
CA VAL A 160 -2.91 4.78 -0.65
C VAL A 160 -3.80 3.98 -1.58
N ASP A 161 -4.58 4.68 -2.39
CA ASP A 161 -5.34 4.09 -3.48
C ASP A 161 -4.56 4.22 -4.79
N GLY A 162 -3.87 3.18 -5.17
CA GLY A 162 -3.13 3.11 -6.42
C GLY A 162 -3.95 2.55 -7.59
N ASN A 163 -5.21 2.21 -7.37
CA ASN A 163 -6.08 1.57 -8.36
C ASN A 163 -7.34 2.37 -8.70
N VAL A 164 -7.30 3.70 -8.52
CA VAL A 164 -8.44 4.62 -8.77
C VAL A 164 -9.05 4.42 -10.17
N ASN A 165 -8.25 4.06 -11.18
CA ASN A 165 -8.73 3.80 -12.54
C ASN A 165 -9.78 2.68 -12.63
N SER A 166 -9.83 1.77 -11.67
CA SER A 166 -10.80 0.66 -11.64
C SER A 166 -12.18 1.06 -11.14
N HIS A 167 -12.28 2.24 -10.45
CA HIS A 167 -13.52 2.69 -9.81
C HIS A 167 -13.74 4.22 -9.89
N LEU A 168 -13.39 4.82 -11.04
CA LEU A 168 -13.49 6.27 -11.28
C LEU A 168 -14.85 6.88 -10.94
N ASN A 169 -15.94 6.15 -11.19
CA ASN A 169 -17.30 6.63 -10.97
C ASN A 169 -17.72 6.60 -9.49
N THR A 170 -17.04 5.82 -8.65
CA THR A 170 -17.41 5.55 -7.25
C THR A 170 -16.31 5.95 -6.27
N CYS A 171 -15.15 6.40 -6.77
CA CYS A 171 -13.97 6.64 -5.94
C CYS A 171 -14.24 7.57 -4.76
N GLY A 172 -15.06 8.61 -4.93
CA GLY A 172 -15.44 9.52 -3.84
C GLY A 172 -16.19 8.81 -2.72
N ASP A 173 -17.15 7.96 -3.06
CA ASP A 173 -17.94 7.17 -2.09
C ASP A 173 -17.08 6.09 -1.43
N ASP A 174 -16.19 5.46 -2.20
CA ASP A 174 -15.26 4.43 -1.68
C ASP A 174 -14.30 5.05 -0.66
N TRP A 175 -13.79 6.27 -0.90
CA TRP A 175 -12.96 6.97 0.08
C TRP A 175 -13.74 7.44 1.31
N ILE A 176 -15.00 7.87 1.16
CA ILE A 176 -15.90 8.13 2.30
C ILE A 176 -16.10 6.85 3.12
N ALA A 177 -16.41 5.74 2.46
CA ALA A 177 -16.60 4.46 3.12
C ALA A 177 -15.33 4.05 3.87
N TRP A 178 -14.16 4.22 3.23
CA TRP A 178 -12.87 3.94 3.87
C TRP A 178 -12.62 4.83 5.10
N ILE A 179 -12.83 6.17 5.01
CA ILE A 179 -12.61 7.10 6.12
C ILE A 179 -13.60 6.86 7.27
N LYS A 180 -14.86 6.53 6.97
CA LYS A 180 -15.87 6.16 7.98
C LYS A 180 -15.46 4.89 8.72
N ALA A 181 -14.94 3.92 8.01
CA ALA A 181 -14.47 2.66 8.56
C ALA A 181 -13.18 2.81 9.39
N HIS A 182 -12.44 3.93 9.25
CA HIS A 182 -11.17 4.16 9.91
C HIS A 182 -11.17 5.45 10.75
N PRO A 183 -12.03 5.58 11.79
CA PRO A 183 -12.16 6.81 12.59
C PRO A 183 -10.87 7.20 13.34
N ALA A 184 -9.96 6.26 13.57
CA ALA A 184 -8.63 6.51 14.15
C ALA A 184 -7.69 7.30 13.24
N VAL A 185 -8.01 7.46 11.97
CA VAL A 185 -7.34 8.45 11.11
C VAL A 185 -7.48 9.87 11.71
N LYS A 186 -8.48 10.08 12.55
CA LYS A 186 -8.74 11.34 13.29
C LYS A 186 -7.98 11.43 14.62
N THR A 187 -7.58 10.29 15.22
CA THR A 187 -6.87 10.25 16.52
C THR A 187 -5.91 9.08 16.55
N SER A 188 -4.63 9.31 16.38
CA SER A 188 -3.62 8.27 16.61
C SER A 188 -3.00 8.46 17.99
N SER A 189 -3.11 7.46 18.87
CA SER A 189 -2.28 7.35 20.06
C SER A 189 -1.22 6.28 19.86
N ILE A 190 0.04 6.64 20.08
CA ILE A 190 1.16 5.70 20.15
C ILE A 190 1.40 5.46 21.63
N ASP A 191 1.31 4.22 22.09
CA ASP A 191 1.68 3.88 23.46
C ASP A 191 3.21 3.89 23.66
N ASN A 192 3.65 3.86 24.91
CA ASN A 192 5.06 3.92 25.28
C ASN A 192 5.89 2.72 24.76
N ASN A 193 5.25 1.68 24.24
CA ASN A 193 5.88 0.49 23.68
C ASN A 193 5.95 0.54 22.14
N GLY A 194 5.53 1.66 21.50
CA GLY A 194 5.53 1.81 20.06
C GLY A 194 4.42 1.03 19.34
N THR A 195 3.37 0.58 20.07
CA THR A 195 2.21 -0.08 19.51
C THR A 195 1.26 0.97 18.94
N THR A 196 0.94 0.87 17.66
CA THR A 196 -0.07 1.73 17.01
C THR A 196 -1.43 1.05 17.16
N SER A 197 -2.37 1.68 17.86
CA SER A 197 -3.76 1.23 17.95
C SER A 197 -4.61 1.98 16.92
N VAL A 198 -5.26 1.24 16.04
CA VAL A 198 -6.20 1.76 15.05
C VAL A 198 -7.59 1.25 15.43
N PHE A 199 -8.54 2.15 15.59
CA PHE A 199 -9.91 1.81 15.99
C PHE A 199 -10.82 1.83 14.78
N PHE A 200 -11.54 0.73 14.55
CA PHE A 200 -12.55 0.61 13.50
C PHE A 200 -13.93 0.57 14.16
N SER A 201 -14.86 1.42 13.71
CA SER A 201 -16.27 1.31 14.07
C SER A 201 -17.03 0.64 12.93
N GLY A 202 -17.56 -0.55 13.16
CA GLY A 202 -18.42 -1.25 12.20
C GLY A 202 -19.88 -1.00 12.53
N GLU A 203 -20.64 -0.52 11.54
CA GLU A 203 -22.09 -0.39 11.63
C GLU A 203 -22.74 -1.66 11.09
N GLN A 204 -23.39 -2.45 11.94
CA GLN A 204 -24.32 -3.48 11.53
C GLN A 204 -25.74 -2.94 11.51
N GLN A 205 -26.55 -3.35 10.53
CA GLN A 205 -27.91 -2.92 10.26
C GLN A 205 -28.88 -2.98 11.46
N PRO A 206 -30.02 -2.24 11.46
CA PRO A 206 -30.66 -1.72 12.67
C PRO A 206 -31.41 -2.80 13.44
N VAL A 207 -30.88 -3.17 14.58
CA VAL A 207 -31.64 -3.68 15.72
C VAL A 207 -31.46 -2.70 16.87
N ALA A 208 -32.51 -2.44 17.62
CA ALA A 208 -32.58 -1.42 18.66
C ALA A 208 -31.36 -1.44 19.60
N HIS A 209 -30.63 -0.33 19.64
CA HIS A 209 -29.34 -0.05 20.25
C HIS A 209 -28.12 -0.56 19.45
N PRO A 210 -27.47 0.32 18.64
CA PRO A 210 -26.20 -0.04 18.02
C PRO A 210 -25.12 -0.19 19.08
N GLN A 211 -24.72 -1.41 19.38
CA GLN A 211 -23.46 -1.64 20.08
C GLN A 211 -22.34 -1.37 19.10
N MET A 212 -21.61 -0.27 19.29
CA MET A 212 -20.37 -0.02 18.57
C MET A 212 -19.37 -1.12 18.90
N VAL A 213 -19.15 -2.04 17.96
CA VAL A 213 -18.05 -3.00 18.07
C VAL A 213 -16.77 -2.25 17.67
N THR A 214 -16.05 -1.77 18.66
CA THR A 214 -14.74 -1.16 18.44
C THR A 214 -13.71 -2.29 18.30
N VAL A 215 -13.25 -2.54 17.08
CA VAL A 215 -12.11 -3.43 16.85
C VAL A 215 -10.83 -2.61 16.92
N SER A 216 -9.99 -2.89 17.92
CA SER A 216 -8.68 -2.24 18.07
C SER A 216 -7.63 -3.05 17.34
N LEU A 217 -7.11 -2.54 16.21
CA LEU A 217 -5.97 -3.14 15.51
C LEU A 217 -4.67 -2.76 16.23
N ARG A 218 -3.94 -3.76 16.70
CA ARG A 218 -2.64 -3.59 17.36
C ARG A 218 -1.53 -4.11 16.46
N LEU A 219 -0.62 -3.24 16.05
CA LEU A 219 0.55 -3.61 15.27
C LEU A 219 1.81 -3.11 15.97
N ARG A 220 2.90 -3.90 15.91
CA ARG A 220 4.20 -3.50 16.46
C ARG A 220 5.07 -2.87 15.38
N LYS A 221 5.89 -1.88 15.77
CA LYS A 221 6.87 -1.27 14.85
C LYS A 221 8.12 -2.14 14.69
N THR A 222 8.50 -2.87 15.72
CA THR A 222 9.76 -3.65 15.79
C THR A 222 9.56 -4.95 16.56
N GLY A 223 10.53 -5.84 16.44
CA GLY A 223 10.55 -7.13 17.11
C GLY A 223 9.99 -8.28 16.25
N PRO A 224 10.28 -9.53 16.64
CA PRO A 224 9.87 -10.70 15.87
C PRO A 224 8.35 -10.93 15.94
N ALA A 225 7.78 -11.52 14.89
CA ALA A 225 6.42 -12.03 14.92
C ALA A 225 6.32 -13.20 15.90
N VAL A 226 5.41 -13.11 16.87
CA VAL A 226 5.20 -14.12 17.89
C VAL A 226 3.69 -14.41 18.00
N VAL A 227 3.32 -15.67 17.96
CA VAL A 227 1.91 -16.09 18.13
C VAL A 227 1.36 -15.60 19.46
N GLY A 228 0.14 -15.11 19.43
CA GLY A 228 -0.53 -14.49 20.58
C GLY A 228 -0.19 -13.01 20.83
N GLN A 229 0.73 -12.44 20.05
CA GLN A 229 1.13 -11.03 20.18
C GLN A 229 0.71 -10.20 18.97
N ALA A 230 0.72 -8.86 19.12
CA ALA A 230 0.56 -7.94 18.03
C ALA A 230 1.65 -8.19 16.97
N THR A 231 1.26 -8.25 15.69
CA THR A 231 2.18 -8.57 14.59
C THR A 231 3.03 -7.36 14.17
N PRO A 232 4.26 -7.57 13.68
CA PRO A 232 5.02 -6.50 13.03
C PRO A 232 4.29 -5.94 11.81
N ASN A 233 4.21 -4.61 11.70
CA ASN A 233 3.66 -3.95 10.53
C ASN A 233 4.66 -3.98 9.37
N PHE A 234 4.14 -4.01 8.14
CA PHE A 234 4.93 -3.84 6.94
C PHE A 234 4.18 -3.06 5.87
N SER A 235 4.95 -2.52 4.92
CA SER A 235 4.47 -2.00 3.64
C SER A 235 5.56 -2.23 2.61
N LEU A 236 5.23 -2.93 1.53
CA LEU A 236 6.15 -3.36 0.48
C LEU A 236 5.56 -3.03 -0.89
N PRO A 237 6.38 -2.81 -1.92
CA PRO A 237 5.88 -2.60 -3.27
C PRO A 237 5.27 -3.89 -3.84
N ASP A 238 4.09 -3.79 -4.42
CA ASP A 238 3.46 -4.86 -5.20
C ASP A 238 4.28 -5.14 -6.47
N ALA A 239 4.47 -6.41 -6.79
CA ALA A 239 5.30 -6.81 -7.93
C ALA A 239 4.76 -6.34 -9.27
N ILE A 240 3.43 -6.29 -9.43
CA ILE A 240 2.75 -5.91 -10.69
C ILE A 240 2.63 -4.40 -10.80
N THR A 241 2.05 -3.76 -9.79
CA THR A 241 1.68 -2.35 -9.82
C THR A 241 2.81 -1.45 -9.33
N GLY A 242 3.70 -1.95 -8.47
CA GLY A 242 4.72 -1.17 -7.76
C GLY A 242 4.17 -0.38 -6.58
N ASN A 243 2.86 -0.41 -6.35
CA ASN A 243 2.24 0.34 -5.27
C ASN A 243 2.60 -0.24 -3.90
N PRO A 244 2.83 0.62 -2.89
CA PRO A 244 3.05 0.15 -1.54
C PRO A 244 1.78 -0.50 -0.99
N THR A 245 1.90 -1.75 -0.59
CA THR A 245 0.82 -2.54 -0.01
C THR A 245 1.30 -3.17 1.30
N GLY A 246 0.47 -3.16 2.32
CA GLY A 246 0.82 -3.71 3.62
C GLY A 246 -0.41 -4.08 4.43
N ILE A 247 -0.22 -4.41 5.71
CA ILE A 247 -1.31 -4.83 6.60
C ILE A 247 -2.45 -3.81 6.60
N MET A 248 -2.13 -2.51 6.65
CA MET A 248 -3.12 -1.44 6.69
C MET A 248 -3.98 -1.37 5.42
N ASN A 249 -3.41 -1.68 4.26
CA ASN A 249 -4.14 -1.70 2.98
C ASN A 249 -5.05 -2.94 2.85
N LEU A 250 -4.69 -4.04 3.52
CA LEU A 250 -5.42 -5.30 3.53
C LEU A 250 -6.53 -5.34 4.57
N MET A 251 -6.49 -4.41 5.53
CA MET A 251 -7.46 -4.31 6.62
C MET A 251 -8.63 -3.42 6.21
N THR A 252 -9.82 -3.98 6.21
CA THR A 252 -11.10 -3.28 6.00
C THR A 252 -11.99 -3.48 7.23
N PRO A 253 -13.10 -2.75 7.39
CA PRO A 253 -14.03 -2.97 8.51
C PRO A 253 -14.60 -4.39 8.59
N THR A 254 -14.63 -5.08 7.45
CA THR A 254 -15.13 -6.45 7.35
C THR A 254 -14.02 -7.50 7.43
N THR A 255 -12.76 -7.08 7.46
CA THR A 255 -11.62 -7.99 7.51
C THR A 255 -11.52 -8.65 8.89
N LYS A 256 -11.72 -9.96 8.91
CA LYS A 256 -11.62 -10.80 10.10
C LYS A 256 -10.22 -11.37 10.29
N ALA A 257 -9.49 -11.58 9.19
CA ALA A 257 -8.12 -12.05 9.21
C ALA A 257 -7.34 -11.62 7.95
N ILE A 258 -6.01 -11.58 8.09
CA ILE A 258 -5.08 -11.45 6.96
C ILE A 258 -4.18 -12.68 6.95
N VAL A 259 -4.03 -13.29 5.79
CA VAL A 259 -3.07 -14.37 5.53
C VAL A 259 -1.86 -13.79 4.81
N VAL A 260 -0.71 -13.86 5.44
CA VAL A 260 0.60 -13.54 4.83
C VAL A 260 1.27 -14.83 4.45
N MET A 261 1.70 -14.95 3.19
CA MET A 261 2.36 -16.15 2.66
C MET A 261 3.71 -15.77 2.06
N PHE A 262 4.81 -16.25 2.60
CA PHE A 262 6.10 -16.13 1.94
C PHE A 262 6.16 -17.13 0.78
N VAL A 263 6.40 -16.64 -0.42
CA VAL A 263 6.38 -17.39 -1.68
C VAL A 263 7.64 -17.12 -2.48
N SER A 264 7.97 -18.00 -3.44
CA SER A 264 9.08 -17.82 -4.37
C SER A 264 8.69 -18.41 -5.72
N THR A 265 9.05 -17.73 -6.79
CA THR A 265 8.75 -18.15 -8.16
C THR A 265 9.52 -19.41 -8.55
N ARG A 266 10.72 -19.57 -7.99
CA ARG A 266 11.66 -20.66 -8.30
C ARG A 266 11.58 -21.84 -7.34
N CYS A 267 10.79 -21.75 -6.27
CA CYS A 267 10.66 -22.82 -5.30
C CYS A 267 9.66 -23.89 -5.80
N PRO A 268 10.08 -25.14 -6.02
CA PRO A 268 9.19 -26.24 -6.42
C PRO A 268 8.04 -26.46 -5.44
N TYR A 269 8.29 -26.30 -4.13
CA TYR A 269 7.26 -26.39 -3.11
C TYR A 269 6.24 -25.27 -3.27
N SER A 270 6.68 -24.01 -3.39
CA SER A 270 5.79 -22.87 -3.60
C SER A 270 4.90 -23.09 -4.84
N ASN A 271 5.49 -23.58 -5.92
CA ASN A 271 4.81 -23.88 -7.18
C ASN A 271 3.77 -25.00 -7.04
N ALA A 272 4.08 -26.07 -6.29
CA ALA A 272 3.13 -27.16 -6.02
C ALA A 272 1.90 -26.69 -5.20
N TYR A 273 2.06 -25.62 -4.41
CA TYR A 273 0.99 -25.05 -3.59
C TYR A 273 0.14 -23.99 -4.29
N VAL A 274 0.48 -23.54 -5.50
CA VAL A 274 -0.25 -22.46 -6.22
C VAL A 274 -1.76 -22.71 -6.27
N GLY A 275 -2.18 -23.91 -6.68
CA GLY A 275 -3.61 -24.27 -6.75
C GLY A 275 -4.31 -24.16 -5.38
N ARG A 276 -3.66 -24.62 -4.32
CA ARG A 276 -4.19 -24.56 -2.95
C ARG A 276 -4.25 -23.14 -2.40
N MET A 277 -3.23 -22.32 -2.64
CA MET A 277 -3.24 -20.90 -2.27
C MET A 277 -4.40 -20.16 -2.93
N LYS A 278 -4.63 -20.39 -4.23
CA LYS A 278 -5.77 -19.80 -4.97
C LYS A 278 -7.11 -20.28 -4.42
N SER A 279 -7.26 -21.58 -4.19
CA SER A 279 -8.49 -22.16 -3.66
C SER A 279 -8.82 -21.61 -2.27
N LEU A 280 -7.83 -21.51 -1.39
CA LEU A 280 -7.99 -20.91 -0.06
C LEU A 280 -8.38 -19.45 -0.16
N ALA A 281 -7.68 -18.65 -0.98
CA ALA A 281 -8.01 -17.25 -1.16
C ALA A 281 -9.44 -17.07 -1.70
N SER A 282 -9.85 -17.84 -2.72
CA SER A 282 -11.19 -17.79 -3.28
C SER A 282 -12.28 -18.21 -2.28
N LYS A 283 -11.99 -19.22 -1.44
CA LYS A 283 -12.93 -19.70 -0.40
C LYS A 283 -13.13 -18.68 0.71
N TYR A 284 -12.04 -18.07 1.20
CA TYR A 284 -12.08 -17.30 2.43
C TYR A 284 -12.21 -15.78 2.22
N ALA A 285 -11.88 -15.23 1.05
CA ALA A 285 -12.04 -13.80 0.78
C ALA A 285 -13.47 -13.29 0.96
N PRO A 286 -14.53 -13.98 0.47
CA PRO A 286 -15.91 -13.55 0.73
C PRO A 286 -16.32 -13.60 2.21
N LEU A 287 -15.57 -14.30 3.05
CA LEU A 287 -15.80 -14.41 4.49
C LEU A 287 -15.04 -13.36 5.33
N GLY A 288 -14.35 -12.42 4.66
CA GLY A 288 -13.59 -11.35 5.29
C GLY A 288 -12.13 -11.72 5.58
N VAL A 289 -11.52 -12.60 4.80
CA VAL A 289 -10.08 -12.91 4.90
C VAL A 289 -9.34 -12.31 3.73
N SER A 290 -8.39 -11.42 4.00
CA SER A 290 -7.48 -10.86 2.99
C SER A 290 -6.25 -11.76 2.85
N PHE A 291 -5.71 -11.89 1.63
CA PHE A 291 -4.52 -12.67 1.35
C PHE A 291 -3.43 -11.80 0.73
N VAL A 292 -2.17 -12.11 1.03
CA VAL A 292 -1.00 -11.47 0.42
C VAL A 292 0.15 -12.45 0.33
N GLY A 293 0.82 -12.48 -0.83
CA GLY A 293 2.09 -13.14 -1.01
C GLY A 293 3.24 -12.16 -0.74
N ILE A 294 4.37 -12.64 -0.21
CA ILE A 294 5.61 -11.87 -0.07
C ILE A 294 6.74 -12.67 -0.68
N ASP A 295 7.40 -12.10 -1.67
CA ASP A 295 8.64 -12.61 -2.23
C ASP A 295 9.82 -11.90 -1.58
N SER A 296 10.62 -12.66 -0.85
CA SER A 296 11.85 -12.20 -0.19
C SER A 296 13.12 -12.83 -0.79
N ASP A 297 13.01 -13.54 -1.93
CA ASP A 297 14.20 -14.08 -2.61
C ASP A 297 14.93 -12.95 -3.35
N GLN A 298 16.17 -12.66 -2.93
CA GLN A 298 16.96 -11.56 -3.50
C GLN A 298 17.39 -11.84 -4.95
N ASN A 299 17.31 -13.09 -5.41
CA ASN A 299 17.69 -13.49 -6.77
C ASN A 299 16.52 -13.49 -7.76
N GLU A 300 15.29 -13.17 -7.32
CA GLU A 300 14.10 -13.14 -8.18
C GLU A 300 13.79 -11.68 -8.61
N PRO A 301 14.05 -11.32 -9.89
CA PRO A 301 13.77 -9.97 -10.38
C PRO A 301 12.26 -9.62 -10.31
N LYS A 302 11.94 -8.34 -10.09
CA LYS A 302 10.54 -7.87 -10.05
C LYS A 302 9.72 -8.32 -11.26
N ALA A 303 10.30 -8.27 -12.46
CA ALA A 303 9.62 -8.69 -13.69
C ALA A 303 9.24 -10.17 -13.68
N GLU A 304 10.09 -11.03 -13.11
CA GLU A 304 9.83 -12.46 -12.96
C GLU A 304 8.69 -12.72 -11.98
N VAL A 305 8.71 -12.08 -10.80
CA VAL A 305 7.66 -12.21 -9.80
C VAL A 305 6.33 -11.65 -10.31
N ALA A 306 6.34 -10.54 -11.04
CA ALA A 306 5.15 -9.98 -11.67
C ALA A 306 4.56 -10.91 -12.74
N SER A 307 5.42 -11.51 -13.58
CA SER A 307 5.02 -12.49 -14.59
C SER A 307 4.43 -13.74 -13.96
N TYR A 308 5.09 -14.26 -12.92
CA TYR A 308 4.64 -15.42 -12.16
C TYR A 308 3.26 -15.18 -11.52
N SER A 309 3.07 -14.02 -10.89
CA SER A 309 1.80 -13.66 -10.26
C SER A 309 0.67 -13.59 -11.30
N LYS A 310 0.93 -12.97 -12.46
CA LYS A 310 -0.04 -12.88 -13.57
C LYS A 310 -0.37 -14.23 -14.19
N SER A 311 0.66 -15.01 -14.55
CA SER A 311 0.48 -16.30 -15.23
C SER A 311 -0.24 -17.32 -14.37
N ASN A 312 -0.02 -17.30 -13.05
CA ASN A 312 -0.74 -18.16 -12.12
C ASN A 312 -2.13 -17.63 -11.76
N GLY A 313 -2.47 -16.38 -12.10
CA GLY A 313 -3.75 -15.76 -11.80
C GLY A 313 -4.04 -15.74 -10.30
N PHE A 314 -3.09 -15.26 -9.49
CA PHE A 314 -3.32 -15.10 -8.05
C PHE A 314 -4.42 -14.06 -7.80
N PRO A 315 -5.44 -14.35 -6.97
CA PRO A 315 -6.48 -13.41 -6.60
C PRO A 315 -6.05 -12.46 -5.45
N PHE A 316 -4.75 -12.33 -5.23
CA PHE A 316 -4.14 -11.49 -4.18
C PHE A 316 -2.79 -10.92 -4.67
N PRO A 317 -2.33 -9.78 -4.12
CA PRO A 317 -1.06 -9.18 -4.50
C PRO A 317 0.14 -10.02 -4.02
N VAL A 318 1.24 -9.99 -4.79
CA VAL A 318 2.54 -10.51 -4.37
C VAL A 318 3.50 -9.32 -4.23
N LEU A 319 4.04 -9.15 -3.04
CA LEU A 319 4.87 -8.01 -2.64
C LEU A 319 6.35 -8.36 -2.67
N MET A 320 7.18 -7.36 -2.90
CA MET A 320 8.63 -7.50 -3.06
C MET A 320 9.35 -7.07 -1.77
N ASP A 321 9.86 -8.01 -0.99
CA ASP A 321 10.64 -7.73 0.24
C ASP A 321 12.14 -7.71 -0.05
N ARG A 322 12.60 -6.70 -0.80
CA ARG A 322 14.02 -6.53 -1.09
C ARG A 322 14.78 -6.02 0.13
N GLY A 323 15.80 -6.81 0.57
CA GLY A 323 16.55 -6.60 1.80
C GLY A 323 15.97 -7.34 3.01
N ASP A 324 15.06 -8.29 2.82
CA ASP A 324 14.57 -9.27 3.82
C ASP A 324 14.00 -8.66 5.11
N LYS A 325 13.57 -7.42 5.08
CA LYS A 325 13.11 -6.72 6.30
C LYS A 325 11.89 -7.40 6.90
N VAL A 326 10.93 -7.78 6.06
CA VAL A 326 9.70 -8.44 6.50
C VAL A 326 9.95 -9.89 6.81
N ALA A 327 10.73 -10.61 5.97
CA ALA A 327 11.13 -11.98 6.26
C ALA A 327 11.87 -12.08 7.62
N ASN A 328 12.76 -11.12 7.92
CA ASN A 328 13.47 -11.07 9.20
C ASN A 328 12.51 -10.76 10.37
N ALA A 329 11.61 -9.79 10.21
CA ALA A 329 10.63 -9.43 11.25
C ALA A 329 9.65 -10.58 11.53
N TYR A 330 9.30 -11.36 10.52
CA TYR A 330 8.43 -12.52 10.66
C TYR A 330 9.19 -13.81 11.02
N ALA A 331 10.52 -13.75 11.04
CA ALA A 331 11.41 -14.91 11.19
C ALA A 331 11.14 -16.02 10.15
N ALA A 332 10.64 -15.64 8.96
CA ALA A 332 10.36 -16.54 7.86
C ALA A 332 11.65 -17.15 7.31
N ARG A 333 11.62 -18.43 7.02
CA ARG A 333 12.82 -19.20 6.62
C ARG A 333 12.67 -19.97 5.32
N VAL A 334 11.45 -20.38 4.99
CA VAL A 334 11.16 -21.25 3.85
C VAL A 334 9.98 -20.70 3.03
N THR A 335 9.80 -21.24 1.84
CA THR A 335 8.64 -20.98 0.98
C THR A 335 7.99 -22.29 0.52
N PRO A 336 6.64 -22.45 0.71
CA PRO A 336 5.72 -21.50 1.35
C PRO A 336 5.77 -21.55 2.88
N GLU A 337 5.68 -20.39 3.54
CA GLU A 337 5.50 -20.26 4.98
C GLU A 337 4.37 -19.24 5.23
N THR A 338 3.45 -19.54 6.15
CA THR A 338 2.19 -18.80 6.29
C THR A 338 1.97 -18.28 7.69
N TYR A 339 1.32 -17.12 7.76
CA TYR A 339 0.96 -16.43 9.00
C TYR A 339 -0.49 -15.98 8.91
N VAL A 340 -1.28 -16.16 9.98
CA VAL A 340 -2.64 -15.63 10.08
C VAL A 340 -2.67 -14.55 11.15
N ILE A 341 -3.06 -13.36 10.73
CA ILE A 341 -3.21 -12.18 11.58
C ILE A 341 -4.70 -11.95 11.73
N ARG A 342 -5.22 -11.96 12.96
CA ARG A 342 -6.63 -11.66 13.24
C ARG A 342 -6.92 -10.18 13.00
N GLY A 343 -8.19 -9.82 12.81
CA GLY A 343 -8.63 -8.45 12.56
C GLY A 343 -8.20 -7.41 13.59
N ASP A 344 -7.84 -7.83 14.81
CA ASP A 344 -7.26 -6.98 15.85
C ASP A 344 -5.73 -6.82 15.77
N GLY A 345 -5.09 -7.40 14.76
CA GLY A 345 -3.63 -7.34 14.55
C GLY A 345 -2.84 -8.41 15.30
N THR A 346 -3.51 -9.31 16.02
CA THR A 346 -2.83 -10.41 16.74
C THR A 346 -2.44 -11.52 15.77
N LEU A 347 -1.18 -11.95 15.80
CA LEU A 347 -0.74 -13.16 15.10
C LEU A 347 -1.33 -14.38 15.81
N VAL A 348 -2.12 -15.18 15.10
CA VAL A 348 -2.84 -16.33 15.69
C VAL A 348 -2.44 -17.67 15.11
N TYR A 349 -1.71 -17.67 14.00
CA TYR A 349 -1.16 -18.88 13.40
C TYR A 349 0.15 -18.56 12.67
N HIS A 350 1.11 -19.49 12.79
CA HIS A 350 2.35 -19.52 12.01
C HIS A 350 2.68 -20.95 11.61
N GLY A 351 2.99 -21.16 10.32
CA GLY A 351 3.43 -22.46 9.87
C GLY A 351 3.14 -22.78 8.41
N ARG A 352 2.75 -24.02 8.15
CA ARG A 352 2.52 -24.59 6.82
C ARG A 352 1.08 -24.40 6.36
N ILE A 353 0.83 -24.56 5.06
CA ILE A 353 -0.53 -24.58 4.48
C ILE A 353 -1.24 -25.87 4.88
N ASP A 354 -0.60 -26.99 4.69
CA ASP A 354 -1.02 -28.35 5.06
C ASP A 354 0.20 -29.25 5.28
N ASN A 355 0.01 -30.55 5.46
CA ASN A 355 1.08 -31.45 5.88
C ASN A 355 1.89 -32.09 4.73
N ASP A 356 1.48 -31.93 3.47
CA ASP A 356 2.18 -32.54 2.35
C ASP A 356 2.15 -31.71 1.06
N MET A 357 3.24 -31.72 0.32
CA MET A 357 3.35 -31.08 -0.98
C MET A 357 2.42 -31.74 -2.01
N ASP A 358 2.33 -33.08 -1.98
CA ASP A 358 1.43 -33.83 -2.84
C ASP A 358 0.00 -33.80 -2.27
N PRO A 359 -0.98 -33.26 -3.02
CA PRO A 359 -2.37 -33.20 -2.58
C PRO A 359 -2.97 -34.56 -2.18
N ALA A 360 -2.50 -35.65 -2.76
CA ALA A 360 -2.99 -37.02 -2.47
C ALA A 360 -2.61 -37.48 -1.05
N ASN A 361 -1.57 -36.90 -0.47
CA ASN A 361 -1.04 -37.27 0.86
C ASN A 361 -1.44 -36.27 1.94
N VAL A 362 -2.31 -35.29 1.63
CA VAL A 362 -2.75 -34.32 2.61
C VAL A 362 -3.76 -34.92 3.57
N HIS A 363 -3.40 -34.94 4.87
CA HIS A 363 -4.25 -35.46 5.95
C HIS A 363 -4.62 -34.38 6.97
N THR A 364 -3.93 -33.22 6.96
CA THR A 364 -4.24 -32.06 7.81
C THR A 364 -4.21 -30.78 7.00
N HIS A 365 -5.23 -29.94 7.19
CA HIS A 365 -5.40 -28.66 6.52
C HIS A 365 -5.11 -27.52 7.49
N ASP A 366 -3.87 -27.40 7.95
CA ASP A 366 -3.50 -26.59 9.11
C ASP A 366 -3.90 -25.11 8.96
N LEU A 367 -3.63 -24.49 7.80
CA LEU A 367 -4.03 -23.10 7.52
C LEU A 367 -5.55 -22.93 7.46
N ALA A 368 -6.26 -23.84 6.78
CA ALA A 368 -7.72 -23.78 6.70
C ALA A 368 -8.36 -23.94 8.08
N ASN A 369 -7.87 -24.87 8.90
CA ASN A 369 -8.35 -25.05 10.26
C ASN A 369 -8.13 -23.82 11.14
N ALA A 370 -6.99 -23.12 10.95
CA ALA A 370 -6.72 -21.87 11.65
C ALA A 370 -7.71 -20.77 11.23
N LEU A 371 -7.98 -20.65 9.92
CA LEU A 371 -8.95 -19.68 9.41
C LEU A 371 -10.37 -19.96 9.86
N ASP A 372 -10.80 -21.22 9.83
CA ASP A 372 -12.13 -21.64 10.30
C ASP A 372 -12.30 -21.32 11.80
N ALA A 373 -11.26 -21.53 12.63
CA ALA A 373 -11.29 -21.16 14.04
C ALA A 373 -11.41 -19.64 14.25
N VAL A 374 -10.62 -18.84 13.51
CA VAL A 374 -10.68 -17.37 13.59
C VAL A 374 -12.04 -16.85 13.19
N LEU A 375 -12.61 -17.35 12.08
CA LEU A 375 -13.93 -16.93 11.58
C LEU A 375 -15.06 -17.31 12.55
N ALA A 376 -14.89 -18.42 13.28
CA ALA A 376 -15.81 -18.84 14.32
C ALA A 376 -15.60 -18.14 15.69
N GLY A 377 -14.63 -17.21 15.79
CA GLY A 377 -14.28 -16.55 17.04
C GLY A 377 -13.65 -17.48 18.08
N LYS A 378 -13.10 -18.62 17.66
CA LYS A 378 -12.50 -19.64 18.53
C LYS A 378 -10.97 -19.53 18.55
N PRO A 379 -10.32 -19.97 19.60
CA PRO A 379 -8.86 -20.14 19.61
C PRO A 379 -8.40 -21.12 18.51
N VAL A 380 -7.25 -20.84 17.90
CA VAL A 380 -6.60 -21.77 16.96
C VAL A 380 -5.98 -22.93 17.77
N ALA A 381 -6.51 -24.13 17.62
CA ALA A 381 -6.09 -25.28 18.42
C ALA A 381 -4.61 -25.65 18.20
N LYS A 382 -4.11 -25.50 16.98
CA LYS A 382 -2.70 -25.71 16.62
C LYS A 382 -2.15 -24.43 15.99
N ALA A 383 -1.77 -23.50 16.85
CA ALA A 383 -1.36 -22.16 16.45
C ALA A 383 0.03 -22.09 15.78
N GLU A 384 0.86 -23.10 15.96
CA GLU A 384 2.16 -23.23 15.32
C GLU A 384 2.34 -24.60 14.68
N THR A 385 2.86 -24.64 13.46
CA THR A 385 3.26 -25.85 12.75
C THR A 385 4.60 -25.65 12.05
N LYS A 386 5.35 -26.72 11.84
CA LYS A 386 6.61 -26.62 11.13
C LYS A 386 6.35 -26.43 9.64
N ALA A 387 6.65 -25.25 9.10
CA ALA A 387 6.70 -25.02 7.67
C ALA A 387 7.84 -25.80 7.03
N PHE A 388 7.67 -26.21 5.77
CA PHE A 388 8.68 -26.90 4.97
C PHE A 388 8.64 -26.38 3.53
N GLY A 389 9.80 -26.39 2.89
CA GLY A 389 9.95 -25.86 1.55
C GLY A 389 11.40 -25.44 1.26
N CYS A 390 11.59 -24.61 0.23
CA CYS A 390 12.89 -24.08 -0.12
C CYS A 390 13.28 -22.93 0.82
N SER A 391 14.54 -22.86 1.21
CA SER A 391 15.05 -21.73 2.00
C SER A 391 14.96 -20.42 1.22
N ILE A 392 14.51 -19.35 1.87
CA ILE A 392 14.54 -17.98 1.34
C ILE A 392 15.99 -17.61 1.06
N LYS A 393 16.30 -17.16 -0.15
CA LYS A 393 17.65 -16.73 -0.56
C LYS A 393 17.86 -15.25 -0.18
N ARG A 394 18.71 -15.03 0.79
CA ARG A 394 19.05 -13.71 1.36
C ARG A 394 20.33 -13.15 0.80
#